data_4808ebd083fdbb8e1cd46bbccc8a7a3d
#
_entry.id   4808ebd083fdbb8e1cd46bbccc8a7a3d
#
_cell.length_a   1.000
_cell.length_b   1.000
_cell.length_c   1.000
_cell.angle_alpha   90.00
_cell.angle_beta   90.00
_cell.angle_gamma   90.00
#
_symmetry.space_group_name_H-M   'P 1'
#
loop_
_entity.id
_entity.type
_entity.pdbx_description
1 polymer ?
#
loop_
_entity_poly.entity_id
_entity_poly.type
_entity_poly.pdbx_seq_one_letter_code
_entity_poly.pdbx_strand_id
1 'polypeptide(L)'
;YVKVGELIGTRHGGFFDQPIHSTVSGYVVGFEKKVHSSGQTVDCLIVKNDKKYVLHESCVSRTDEEIAALTKDDYINIIKDSGLSGLGGSGFPTYIKLQTKHPIDVVVGNGVECEPNLISDYKLILERSHRIIEGLTYAMRATGAKKGIIAVKKKYPELFEVLENARHSFTEFDIEIKRVGNHYPQGWELDTIKHATGIEVPVGKLPAEYGVTVFNVATLYGFYRAVKRRMPITERFVTISGNGIK
;
A
#
# COMPACT_ATOMS: atom_id res chain seq x y z
N TYR A 1 -20.13 -11.87 17.39
CA TYR A 1 -18.67 -11.91 17.48
C TYR A 1 -18.09 -11.68 16.07
N VAL A 2 -17.04 -10.88 15.96
CA VAL A 2 -16.29 -10.63 14.73
C VAL A 2 -14.81 -10.96 14.95
N LYS A 3 -14.11 -11.29 13.86
CA LYS A 3 -12.69 -11.67 13.87
C LYS A 3 -11.85 -10.65 13.08
N VAL A 4 -10.56 -10.60 13.34
CA VAL A 4 -9.64 -9.74 12.57
C VAL A 4 -9.66 -10.15 11.10
N GLY A 5 -9.87 -9.19 10.20
CA GLY A 5 -9.97 -9.43 8.76
C GLY A 5 -11.35 -9.84 8.26
N GLU A 6 -12.34 -10.00 9.14
CA GLU A 6 -13.72 -10.24 8.75
C GLU A 6 -14.34 -9.00 8.13
N LEU A 7 -15.05 -9.15 7.00
CA LEU A 7 -15.80 -8.06 6.37
C LEU A 7 -16.98 -7.67 7.27
N ILE A 8 -17.00 -6.42 7.73
CA ILE A 8 -18.02 -5.89 8.65
C ILE A 8 -18.89 -4.80 8.03
N GLY A 9 -18.57 -4.36 6.83
CA GLY A 9 -19.34 -3.34 6.13
C GLY A 9 -18.72 -2.96 4.80
N THR A 10 -19.45 -2.16 4.04
CA THR A 10 -18.98 -1.57 2.79
C THR A 10 -19.32 -0.09 2.78
N ARG A 11 -18.32 0.75 2.54
CA ARG A 11 -18.54 2.16 2.28
C ARG A 11 -18.88 2.34 0.81
N HIS A 12 -20.07 2.85 0.54
CA HIS A 12 -20.47 3.27 -0.80
C HIS A 12 -20.06 4.72 -1.01
N GLY A 13 -19.12 4.97 -1.91
CA GLY A 13 -18.51 6.29 -2.12
C GLY A 13 -18.62 6.80 -3.55
N GLY A 14 -19.83 7.14 -4.01
CA GLY A 14 -20.04 7.68 -5.35
C GLY A 14 -19.77 6.63 -6.43
N PHE A 15 -18.58 6.69 -7.07
CA PHE A 15 -18.24 5.79 -8.18
C PHE A 15 -17.44 4.55 -7.77
N PHE A 16 -17.18 4.34 -6.46
CA PHE A 16 -16.48 3.16 -5.97
C PHE A 16 -17.00 2.68 -4.62
N ASP A 17 -16.88 1.38 -4.39
CA ASP A 17 -17.14 0.75 -3.11
C ASP A 17 -15.83 0.37 -2.42
N GLN A 18 -15.80 0.55 -1.09
CA GLN A 18 -14.65 0.22 -0.26
C GLN A 18 -15.09 -0.73 0.85
N PRO A 19 -14.65 -2.00 0.85
CA PRO A 19 -14.93 -2.92 1.93
C PRO A 19 -14.20 -2.47 3.22
N ILE A 20 -14.85 -2.69 4.34
CA ILE A 20 -14.34 -2.37 5.68
C ILE A 20 -14.24 -3.67 6.46
N HIS A 21 -13.05 -3.97 6.95
CA HIS A 21 -12.77 -5.18 7.72
C HIS A 21 -12.50 -4.86 9.18
N SER A 22 -12.85 -5.78 10.06
CA SER A 22 -12.56 -5.64 11.47
C SER A 22 -11.05 -5.68 11.72
N THR A 23 -10.56 -4.72 12.49
CA THR A 23 -9.14 -4.63 12.90
C THR A 23 -8.87 -5.37 14.22
N VAL A 24 -9.91 -5.81 14.90
CA VAL A 24 -9.87 -6.50 16.19
C VAL A 24 -10.79 -7.71 16.18
N SER A 25 -10.60 -8.64 17.12
CA SER A 25 -11.63 -9.63 17.43
C SER A 25 -12.45 -9.18 18.63
N GLY A 26 -13.75 -9.55 18.67
CA GLY A 26 -14.63 -9.16 19.75
C GLY A 26 -16.11 -9.17 19.41
N TYR A 27 -16.90 -8.49 20.22
CA TYR A 27 -18.34 -8.47 20.07
C TYR A 27 -18.82 -7.12 19.57
N VAL A 28 -19.66 -7.12 18.53
CA VAL A 28 -20.39 -5.93 18.10
C VAL A 28 -21.38 -5.55 19.21
N VAL A 29 -21.32 -4.30 19.66
CA VAL A 29 -22.19 -3.79 20.73
C VAL A 29 -23.24 -2.78 20.23
N GLY A 30 -23.11 -2.33 18.99
CA GLY A 30 -24.09 -1.42 18.36
C GLY A 30 -23.42 -0.33 17.53
N PHE A 31 -24.18 0.77 17.33
CA PHE A 31 -23.71 1.95 16.60
C PHE A 31 -23.72 3.15 17.53
N GLU A 32 -22.71 3.99 17.40
CA GLU A 32 -22.61 5.27 18.10
C GLU A 32 -22.15 6.37 17.14
N LYS A 33 -22.63 7.59 17.38
CA LYS A 33 -22.12 8.77 16.66
C LYS A 33 -20.76 9.17 17.20
N LYS A 34 -19.76 9.19 16.33
CA LYS A 34 -18.37 9.59 16.65
C LYS A 34 -17.87 10.64 15.65
N VAL A 35 -16.96 11.48 16.11
CA VAL A 35 -16.29 12.45 15.23
C VAL A 35 -15.26 11.69 14.37
N HIS A 36 -15.45 11.74 13.07
CA HIS A 36 -14.51 11.21 12.09
C HIS A 36 -13.34 12.17 11.88
N SER A 37 -12.22 11.68 11.32
CA SER A 37 -11.03 12.50 11.00
C SER A 37 -11.32 13.68 10.04
N SER A 38 -12.42 13.65 9.31
CA SER A 38 -12.92 14.79 8.50
C SER A 38 -13.57 15.91 9.34
N GLY A 39 -13.69 15.74 10.65
CA GLY A 39 -14.43 16.66 11.54
C GLY A 39 -15.95 16.44 11.55
N GLN A 40 -16.49 15.58 10.72
CA GLN A 40 -17.92 15.26 10.68
C GLN A 40 -18.29 14.18 11.69
N THR A 41 -19.51 14.27 12.22
CA THR A 41 -20.06 13.21 13.06
C THR A 41 -20.71 12.15 12.17
N VAL A 42 -20.28 10.90 12.33
CA VAL A 42 -20.75 9.74 11.55
C VAL A 42 -21.19 8.61 12.48
N ASP A 43 -22.04 7.74 11.97
CA ASP A 43 -22.42 6.51 12.68
C ASP A 43 -21.25 5.49 12.56
N CYS A 44 -20.75 5.08 13.71
CA CYS A 44 -19.64 4.12 13.82
C CYS A 44 -20.16 2.81 14.42
N LEU A 45 -19.79 1.69 13.79
CA LEU A 45 -19.97 0.37 14.38
C LEU A 45 -18.96 0.22 15.56
N ILE A 46 -19.48 -0.10 16.72
CA ILE A 46 -18.67 -0.29 17.93
C ILE A 46 -18.42 -1.76 18.17
N VAL A 47 -17.14 -2.14 18.22
CA VAL A 47 -16.70 -3.49 18.56
C VAL A 47 -15.95 -3.45 19.90
N LYS A 48 -16.44 -4.21 20.88
CA LYS A 48 -15.75 -4.41 22.14
C LYS A 48 -14.62 -5.43 21.92
N ASN A 49 -13.39 -4.93 21.84
CA ASN A 49 -12.18 -5.73 21.62
C ASN A 49 -11.97 -6.72 22.76
N ASP A 50 -11.83 -8.01 22.44
CA ASP A 50 -11.50 -9.08 23.39
C ASP A 50 -9.99 -9.24 23.66
N LYS A 51 -9.15 -8.47 22.93
CA LYS A 51 -7.68 -8.48 22.97
C LYS A 51 -7.02 -9.80 22.56
N LYS A 52 -7.76 -10.73 21.97
CA LYS A 52 -7.24 -12.02 21.51
C LYS A 52 -6.73 -11.96 20.07
N TYR A 53 -7.21 -10.99 19.27
CA TYR A 53 -6.84 -10.80 17.86
C TYR A 53 -6.98 -12.08 17.03
N VAL A 54 -8.08 -12.84 17.25
CA VAL A 54 -8.39 -14.05 16.51
C VAL A 54 -8.60 -13.71 15.04
N LEU A 55 -7.83 -14.35 14.15
CA LEU A 55 -7.94 -14.14 12.71
C LEU A 55 -9.20 -14.80 12.14
N HIS A 56 -9.80 -14.15 11.14
CA HIS A 56 -10.85 -14.77 10.35
C HIS A 56 -10.28 -15.93 9.52
N GLU A 57 -11.08 -16.95 9.26
CA GLU A 57 -10.68 -18.21 8.58
C GLU A 57 -10.19 -17.98 7.15
N SER A 58 -10.61 -16.89 6.49
CA SER A 58 -10.10 -16.50 5.18
C SER A 58 -8.66 -16.01 5.18
N CYS A 59 -8.11 -15.62 6.35
CA CYS A 59 -6.78 -15.06 6.50
C CYS A 59 -5.70 -16.16 6.58
N VAL A 60 -5.70 -17.08 5.59
CA VAL A 60 -4.71 -18.16 5.45
C VAL A 60 -3.78 -17.84 4.29
N SER A 61 -2.47 -17.89 4.52
CA SER A 61 -1.49 -17.56 3.46
C SER A 61 -1.64 -18.45 2.23
N ARG A 62 -1.53 -17.85 1.04
CA ARG A 62 -1.44 -18.60 -0.22
C ARG A 62 -0.09 -19.27 -0.34
N THR A 63 -0.06 -20.44 -0.99
CA THR A 63 1.17 -21.07 -1.44
C THR A 63 1.75 -20.33 -2.65
N ASP A 64 2.98 -20.65 -3.02
CA ASP A 64 3.61 -20.03 -4.20
C ASP A 64 2.94 -20.51 -5.50
N GLU A 65 2.45 -21.75 -5.54
CA GLU A 65 1.68 -22.32 -6.65
C GLU A 65 0.34 -21.60 -6.83
N GLU A 66 -0.38 -21.35 -5.74
CA GLU A 66 -1.63 -20.57 -5.77
C GLU A 66 -1.39 -19.15 -6.31
N ILE A 67 -0.27 -18.51 -5.92
CA ILE A 67 0.08 -17.17 -6.39
C ILE A 67 0.50 -17.18 -7.87
N ALA A 68 1.23 -18.21 -8.29
CA ALA A 68 1.66 -18.35 -9.68
C ALA A 68 0.48 -18.55 -10.65
N ALA A 69 -0.61 -19.14 -10.17
CA ALA A 69 -1.84 -19.35 -10.93
C ALA A 69 -2.74 -18.12 -11.05
N LEU A 70 -2.48 -17.04 -10.29
CA LEU A 70 -3.32 -15.83 -10.31
C LEU A 70 -3.19 -15.10 -11.65
N THR A 71 -4.34 -14.74 -12.21
CA THR A 71 -4.46 -13.86 -13.38
C THR A 71 -4.38 -12.38 -12.97
N LYS A 72 -4.24 -11.50 -13.94
CA LYS A 72 -4.30 -10.05 -13.72
C LYS A 72 -5.59 -9.63 -12.98
N ASP A 73 -6.72 -10.16 -13.42
CA ASP A 73 -8.03 -9.83 -12.82
C ASP A 73 -8.16 -10.35 -11.39
N ASP A 74 -7.54 -11.51 -11.09
CA ASP A 74 -7.47 -12.02 -9.72
C ASP A 74 -6.72 -11.06 -8.79
N TYR A 75 -5.56 -10.52 -9.22
CA TYR A 75 -4.84 -9.50 -8.45
C TYR A 75 -5.70 -8.27 -8.19
N ILE A 76 -6.40 -7.76 -9.21
CA ILE A 76 -7.28 -6.58 -9.09
C ILE A 76 -8.39 -6.85 -8.07
N ASN A 77 -9.05 -8.00 -8.17
CA ASN A 77 -10.13 -8.40 -7.27
C ASN A 77 -9.63 -8.59 -5.83
N ILE A 78 -8.49 -9.25 -5.63
CA ILE A 78 -7.87 -9.41 -4.30
C ILE A 78 -7.59 -8.03 -3.67
N ILE A 79 -7.05 -7.09 -4.42
CA ILE A 79 -6.75 -5.75 -3.93
C ILE A 79 -8.04 -4.97 -3.63
N LYS A 80 -9.08 -5.11 -4.46
CA LYS A 80 -10.40 -4.53 -4.21
C LYS A 80 -11.01 -5.08 -2.93
N ASP A 81 -11.07 -6.40 -2.80
CA ASP A 81 -11.71 -7.08 -1.67
C ASP A 81 -10.94 -6.90 -0.36
N SER A 82 -9.63 -6.67 -0.42
CA SER A 82 -8.83 -6.33 0.77
C SER A 82 -9.08 -4.93 1.32
N GLY A 83 -9.80 -4.08 0.60
CA GLY A 83 -10.01 -2.69 0.97
C GLY A 83 -8.74 -1.82 0.90
N LEU A 84 -7.70 -2.26 0.17
CA LEU A 84 -6.45 -1.52 0.10
C LEU A 84 -6.61 -0.16 -0.57
N SER A 85 -6.24 0.89 0.15
CA SER A 85 -6.18 2.27 -0.33
C SER A 85 -4.75 2.79 -0.34
N GLY A 86 -4.53 3.92 -1.00
CA GLY A 86 -3.22 4.58 -1.03
C GLY A 86 -2.78 5.03 0.35
N LEU A 87 -1.74 4.39 0.90
CA LEU A 87 -1.25 4.61 2.27
C LEU A 87 -0.23 5.76 2.39
N GLY A 88 0.15 6.37 1.29
CA GLY A 88 1.01 7.57 1.27
C GLY A 88 0.27 8.90 1.49
N GLY A 89 -0.99 8.87 1.97
CA GLY A 89 -1.79 10.06 2.28
C GLY A 89 -3.02 10.27 1.38
N SER A 90 -3.04 9.72 0.16
CA SER A 90 -4.13 9.93 -0.79
C SER A 90 -5.46 9.28 -0.38
N GLY A 91 -5.41 8.14 0.33
CA GLY A 91 -6.60 7.35 0.66
C GLY A 91 -7.37 6.81 -0.58
N PHE A 92 -6.82 6.99 -1.79
CA PHE A 92 -7.49 6.58 -3.03
C PHE A 92 -7.52 5.04 -3.15
N PRO A 93 -8.64 4.41 -3.54
CA PRO A 93 -8.73 2.97 -3.68
C PRO A 93 -7.72 2.42 -4.67
N THR A 94 -6.85 1.53 -4.22
CA THR A 94 -5.71 1.05 -5.00
C THR A 94 -6.13 0.29 -6.25
N TYR A 95 -7.21 -0.51 -6.18
CA TYR A 95 -7.69 -1.30 -7.31
C TYR A 95 -8.08 -0.44 -8.52
N ILE A 96 -8.53 0.81 -8.32
CA ILE A 96 -8.89 1.73 -9.42
C ILE A 96 -7.65 2.10 -10.23
N LYS A 97 -6.49 2.30 -9.58
CA LYS A 97 -5.22 2.51 -10.29
C LYS A 97 -4.83 1.31 -11.16
N LEU A 98 -5.21 0.09 -10.75
CA LEU A 98 -4.94 -1.14 -11.50
C LEU A 98 -5.88 -1.33 -12.70
N GLN A 99 -7.09 -0.76 -12.67
CA GLN A 99 -8.10 -0.84 -13.73
C GLN A 99 -7.89 0.19 -14.85
N THR A 100 -6.69 0.73 -14.97
CA THR A 100 -6.37 1.66 -16.07
C THR A 100 -6.52 1.00 -17.45
N LYS A 101 -6.96 1.80 -18.44
CA LYS A 101 -7.02 1.39 -19.86
C LYS A 101 -5.67 1.57 -20.57
N HIS A 102 -4.74 2.31 -19.96
CA HIS A 102 -3.42 2.54 -20.51
C HIS A 102 -2.48 1.39 -20.15
N PRO A 103 -1.62 0.94 -21.07
CA PRO A 103 -0.58 -0.03 -20.75
C PRO A 103 0.39 0.60 -19.74
N ILE A 104 0.79 -0.19 -18.74
CA ILE A 104 1.77 0.22 -17.74
C ILE A 104 3.07 -0.52 -18.00
N ASP A 105 4.14 0.23 -18.24
CA ASP A 105 5.47 -0.29 -18.47
C ASP A 105 6.29 -0.36 -17.18
N VAL A 106 6.07 0.62 -16.28
CA VAL A 106 6.86 0.77 -15.05
C VAL A 106 5.94 0.98 -13.83
N VAL A 107 6.20 0.19 -12.78
CA VAL A 107 5.64 0.42 -11.44
C VAL A 107 6.70 1.09 -10.56
N VAL A 108 6.39 2.25 -10.01
CA VAL A 108 7.27 2.97 -9.08
C VAL A 108 6.77 2.81 -7.65
N GLY A 109 7.62 2.26 -6.79
CA GLY A 109 7.46 2.25 -5.34
C GLY A 109 8.03 3.54 -4.76
N ASN A 110 7.17 4.39 -4.22
CA ASN A 110 7.58 5.64 -3.58
C ASN A 110 7.90 5.41 -2.10
N GLY A 111 9.19 5.34 -1.76
CA GLY A 111 9.75 5.33 -0.41
C GLY A 111 10.41 6.67 -0.03
N VAL A 112 10.03 7.75 -0.73
CA VAL A 112 10.58 9.10 -0.52
C VAL A 112 9.71 9.87 0.47
N GLU A 113 9.83 9.51 1.74
CA GLU A 113 9.10 10.19 2.82
C GLU A 113 9.66 11.61 2.99
N CYS A 114 8.93 12.62 2.45
CA CYS A 114 9.43 13.99 2.41
C CYS A 114 8.90 14.90 3.51
N GLU A 115 7.80 14.53 4.17
CA GLU A 115 7.23 15.32 5.25
C GLU A 115 8.15 15.36 6.49
N PRO A 116 8.36 16.55 7.10
CA PRO A 116 9.16 16.67 8.30
C PRO A 116 8.62 15.78 9.45
N ASN A 117 9.55 15.16 10.17
CA ASN A 117 9.26 14.32 11.33
C ASN A 117 8.45 13.02 11.05
N LEU A 118 8.15 12.68 9.79
CA LEU A 118 7.64 11.36 9.44
C LEU A 118 8.78 10.37 9.26
N ILE A 119 8.61 9.17 9.84
CA ILE A 119 9.55 8.05 9.76
C ILE A 119 8.84 6.71 9.55
N SER A 120 7.56 6.71 9.20
CA SER A 120 6.76 5.49 9.03
C SER A 120 7.26 4.64 7.86
N ASP A 121 7.49 5.26 6.69
CA ASP A 121 8.01 4.56 5.52
C ASP A 121 9.47 4.14 5.70
N TYR A 122 10.29 4.99 6.34
CA TYR A 122 11.67 4.67 6.71
C TYR A 122 11.73 3.39 7.56
N LYS A 123 10.97 3.33 8.65
CA LYS A 123 10.90 2.16 9.53
C LYS A 123 10.34 0.93 8.83
N LEU A 124 9.30 1.11 8.05
CA LEU A 124 8.70 0.02 7.28
C LEU A 124 9.71 -0.61 6.30
N ILE A 125 10.47 0.20 5.58
CA ILE A 125 11.50 -0.29 4.65
C ILE A 125 12.57 -1.08 5.41
N LEU A 126 13.10 -0.55 6.51
CA LEU A 126 14.11 -1.25 7.31
C LEU A 126 13.64 -2.62 7.80
N GLU A 127 12.39 -2.70 8.25
CA GLU A 127 11.86 -3.90 8.88
C GLU A 127 11.23 -4.89 7.90
N ARG A 128 10.78 -4.43 6.73
CA ARG A 128 9.94 -5.22 5.82
C ARG A 128 10.35 -5.12 4.34
N SER A 129 11.62 -4.79 4.05
CA SER A 129 12.15 -4.61 2.68
C SER A 129 11.77 -5.76 1.75
N HIS A 130 11.99 -7.01 2.14
CA HIS A 130 11.66 -8.19 1.34
C HIS A 130 10.16 -8.25 0.98
N ARG A 131 9.29 -7.95 1.94
CA ARG A 131 7.83 -7.96 1.74
C ARG A 131 7.35 -6.80 0.88
N ILE A 132 8.06 -5.66 0.89
CA ILE A 132 7.79 -4.52 0.00
C ILE A 132 8.16 -4.89 -1.43
N ILE A 133 9.33 -5.53 -1.65
CA ILE A 133 9.76 -6.02 -2.97
C ILE A 133 8.76 -7.06 -3.49
N GLU A 134 8.36 -8.02 -2.66
CA GLU A 134 7.36 -9.02 -3.02
C GLU A 134 6.01 -8.35 -3.40
N GLY A 135 5.58 -7.35 -2.66
CA GLY A 135 4.41 -6.54 -2.99
C GLY A 135 4.55 -5.76 -4.31
N LEU A 136 5.76 -5.27 -4.63
CA LEU A 136 6.06 -4.66 -5.92
C LEU A 136 5.89 -5.66 -7.07
N THR A 137 6.37 -6.91 -6.92
CA THR A 137 6.18 -7.94 -7.95
C THR A 137 4.70 -8.24 -8.19
N TYR A 138 3.87 -8.23 -7.16
CA TYR A 138 2.43 -8.39 -7.29
C TYR A 138 1.77 -7.20 -8.01
N ALA A 139 2.21 -5.98 -7.73
CA ALA A 139 1.75 -4.80 -8.45
C ALA A 139 2.19 -4.84 -9.93
N MET A 140 3.40 -5.33 -10.23
CA MET A 140 3.87 -5.56 -11.61
C MET A 140 3.00 -6.61 -12.31
N ARG A 141 2.70 -7.74 -11.69
CA ARG A 141 1.80 -8.77 -12.25
C ARG A 141 0.38 -8.23 -12.48
N ALA A 142 -0.16 -7.46 -11.54
CA ALA A 142 -1.48 -6.85 -11.64
C ALA A 142 -1.60 -5.82 -12.78
N THR A 143 -0.52 -5.12 -13.10
CA THR A 143 -0.48 -4.11 -14.17
C THR A 143 0.02 -4.66 -15.51
N GLY A 144 0.79 -5.74 -15.48
CA GLY A 144 1.54 -6.26 -16.63
C GLY A 144 2.85 -5.51 -16.90
N ALA A 145 3.30 -4.68 -15.95
CA ALA A 145 4.52 -3.90 -16.06
C ALA A 145 5.75 -4.82 -16.11
N LYS A 146 6.71 -4.43 -16.96
CA LYS A 146 7.97 -5.18 -17.14
C LYS A 146 9.05 -4.74 -16.15
N LYS A 147 8.96 -3.50 -15.66
CA LYS A 147 9.96 -2.92 -14.75
C LYS A 147 9.32 -2.42 -13.46
N GLY A 148 9.98 -2.69 -12.34
CA GLY A 148 9.69 -2.14 -11.02
C GLY A 148 10.83 -1.25 -10.54
N ILE A 149 10.52 -0.12 -9.93
CA ILE A 149 11.54 0.78 -9.35
C ILE A 149 11.09 1.14 -7.94
N ILE A 150 11.98 1.02 -6.93
CA ILE A 150 11.73 1.65 -5.62
C ILE A 150 12.64 2.85 -5.47
N ALA A 151 12.04 4.02 -5.30
CA ALA A 151 12.75 5.26 -5.07
C ALA A 151 12.89 5.54 -3.57
N VAL A 152 14.11 5.84 -3.11
CA VAL A 152 14.44 6.23 -1.74
C VAL A 152 15.36 7.44 -1.72
N LYS A 153 15.34 8.22 -0.63
CA LYS A 153 16.24 9.37 -0.49
C LYS A 153 17.70 8.94 -0.38
N LYS A 154 18.58 9.62 -1.12
CA LYS A 154 20.04 9.35 -1.09
C LYS A 154 20.69 9.60 0.28
N LYS A 155 20.06 10.37 1.18
CA LYS A 155 20.59 10.62 2.52
C LYS A 155 20.47 9.42 3.48
N TYR A 156 19.74 8.37 3.07
CA TYR A 156 19.55 7.16 3.86
C TYR A 156 20.14 5.93 3.13
N PRO A 157 21.48 5.77 3.13
CA PRO A 157 22.12 4.65 2.42
C PRO A 157 21.65 3.28 2.91
N GLU A 158 21.30 3.15 4.18
CA GLU A 158 20.81 1.91 4.79
C GLU A 158 19.49 1.43 4.16
N LEU A 159 18.60 2.34 3.72
CA LEU A 159 17.37 1.96 3.01
C LEU A 159 17.68 1.35 1.65
N PHE A 160 18.68 1.92 0.97
CA PHE A 160 19.11 1.37 -0.31
C PHE A 160 19.70 -0.04 -0.13
N GLU A 161 20.56 -0.25 0.85
CA GLU A 161 21.23 -1.52 1.13
C GLU A 161 20.22 -2.64 1.46
N VAL A 162 19.25 -2.39 2.35
CA VAL A 162 18.26 -3.41 2.71
C VAL A 162 17.33 -3.76 1.54
N LEU A 163 17.01 -2.79 0.68
CA LEU A 163 16.19 -3.03 -0.51
C LEU A 163 16.98 -3.76 -1.61
N GLU A 164 18.25 -3.40 -1.84
CA GLU A 164 19.15 -4.10 -2.76
C GLU A 164 19.31 -5.57 -2.34
N ASN A 165 19.57 -5.82 -1.06
CA ASN A 165 19.67 -7.18 -0.54
C ASN A 165 18.36 -7.95 -0.73
N ALA A 166 17.22 -7.31 -0.48
CA ALA A 166 15.92 -7.95 -0.63
C ALA A 166 15.59 -8.31 -2.08
N ARG A 167 15.93 -7.44 -3.07
CA ARG A 167 15.60 -7.70 -4.47
C ARG A 167 16.33 -8.88 -5.08
N HIS A 168 17.50 -9.27 -4.54
CA HIS A 168 18.24 -10.43 -5.02
C HIS A 168 17.46 -11.77 -4.93
N SER A 169 16.40 -11.80 -4.13
CA SER A 169 15.49 -12.96 -4.04
C SER A 169 14.43 -12.99 -5.14
N PHE A 170 14.35 -11.97 -6.02
CA PHE A 170 13.32 -11.81 -7.05
C PHE A 170 13.95 -11.62 -8.43
N THR A 171 14.87 -12.50 -8.81
CA THR A 171 15.70 -12.38 -10.02
C THR A 171 14.93 -12.49 -11.34
N GLU A 172 13.71 -13.03 -11.30
CA GLU A 172 12.80 -13.12 -12.44
C GLU A 172 12.14 -11.78 -12.82
N PHE A 173 12.28 -10.76 -11.96
CA PHE A 173 11.73 -9.43 -12.20
C PHE A 173 12.83 -8.40 -12.43
N ASP A 174 12.63 -7.49 -13.39
CA ASP A 174 13.50 -6.33 -13.57
C ASP A 174 13.16 -5.28 -12.51
N ILE A 175 13.86 -5.32 -11.37
CA ILE A 175 13.68 -4.40 -10.24
C ILE A 175 14.94 -3.57 -10.05
N GLU A 176 14.77 -2.25 -9.97
CA GLU A 176 15.83 -1.28 -9.70
C GLU A 176 15.54 -0.53 -8.40
N ILE A 177 16.57 -0.33 -7.56
CA ILE A 177 16.47 0.56 -6.40
C ILE A 177 17.14 1.89 -6.76
N LYS A 178 16.36 2.99 -6.73
CA LYS A 178 16.80 4.30 -7.19
C LYS A 178 17.01 5.25 -6.03
N ARG A 179 18.20 5.87 -5.97
CA ARG A 179 18.48 6.96 -5.03
C ARG A 179 18.05 8.28 -5.66
N VAL A 180 17.09 8.96 -5.03
CA VAL A 180 16.60 10.27 -5.48
C VAL A 180 17.09 11.40 -4.57
N GLY A 181 16.80 12.64 -4.93
CA GLY A 181 17.23 13.83 -4.18
C GLY A 181 16.70 13.88 -2.74
N ASN A 182 17.10 14.94 -2.01
CA ASN A 182 16.66 15.18 -0.63
C ASN A 182 15.82 16.46 -0.48
N HIS A 183 15.53 17.14 -1.58
CA HIS A 183 14.73 18.37 -1.53
C HIS A 183 13.27 18.09 -1.18
N TYR A 184 12.54 19.10 -0.79
CA TYR A 184 11.12 19.08 -0.63
C TYR A 184 10.47 19.75 -1.88
N PRO A 185 9.46 19.14 -2.51
CA PRO A 185 8.73 17.92 -2.14
C PRO A 185 9.12 16.69 -3.00
N GLN A 186 10.34 16.19 -2.90
CA GLN A 186 10.86 15.06 -3.69
C GLN A 186 9.91 13.82 -3.71
N GLY A 187 9.10 13.64 -2.65
CA GLY A 187 8.10 12.57 -2.56
C GLY A 187 6.80 12.85 -3.31
N TRP A 188 6.64 14.01 -3.93
CA TRP A 188 5.50 14.28 -4.80
C TRP A 188 5.51 13.36 -6.01
N GLU A 189 4.33 12.82 -6.38
CA GLU A 189 4.22 11.72 -7.36
C GLU A 189 4.94 12.04 -8.67
N LEU A 190 4.69 13.20 -9.27
CA LEU A 190 5.29 13.57 -10.55
C LEU A 190 6.80 13.79 -10.47
N ASP A 191 7.27 14.37 -9.37
CA ASP A 191 8.70 14.57 -9.13
C ASP A 191 9.42 13.24 -8.88
N THR A 192 8.79 12.34 -8.12
CA THR A 192 9.30 10.96 -7.93
C THR A 192 9.41 10.22 -9.26
N ILE A 193 8.39 10.30 -10.13
CA ILE A 193 8.41 9.68 -11.46
C ILE A 193 9.60 10.21 -12.27
N LYS A 194 9.72 11.53 -12.38
CA LYS A 194 10.79 12.17 -13.16
C LYS A 194 12.18 11.70 -12.71
N HIS A 195 12.44 11.70 -11.40
CA HIS A 195 13.75 11.32 -10.87
C HIS A 195 14.01 9.81 -10.88
N ALA A 196 12.97 8.98 -10.76
CA ALA A 196 13.10 7.54 -10.79
C ALA A 196 13.22 6.99 -12.22
N THR A 197 12.48 7.56 -13.18
CA THR A 197 12.31 6.98 -14.54
C THR A 197 12.87 7.85 -15.66
N GLY A 198 13.06 9.16 -15.41
CA GLY A 198 13.34 10.16 -16.46
C GLY A 198 12.09 10.62 -17.23
N ILE A 199 10.91 10.05 -16.98
CA ILE A 199 9.66 10.41 -17.66
C ILE A 199 9.08 11.67 -17.03
N GLU A 200 8.78 12.66 -17.87
CA GLU A 200 8.10 13.87 -17.45
C GLU A 200 6.59 13.77 -17.74
N VAL A 201 5.81 13.75 -16.67
CA VAL A 201 4.34 13.77 -16.76
C VAL A 201 3.87 15.20 -16.55
N PRO A 202 3.20 15.82 -17.56
CA PRO A 202 2.69 17.19 -17.45
C PRO A 202 1.65 17.31 -16.31
N VAL A 203 1.60 18.47 -15.66
CA VAL A 203 0.60 18.78 -14.65
C VAL A 203 -0.82 18.64 -15.23
N GLY A 204 -1.69 17.94 -14.50
CA GLY A 204 -3.06 17.66 -14.95
C GLY A 204 -3.22 16.38 -15.78
N LYS A 205 -2.13 15.70 -16.12
CA LYS A 205 -2.14 14.38 -16.76
C LYS A 205 -1.98 13.26 -15.74
N LEU A 206 -2.52 12.09 -16.07
CA LEU A 206 -2.37 10.90 -15.25
C LEU A 206 -1.06 10.17 -15.60
N PRO A 207 -0.27 9.73 -14.62
CA PRO A 207 0.94 8.94 -14.87
C PRO A 207 0.70 7.73 -15.78
N ALA A 208 -0.47 7.10 -15.67
CA ALA A 208 -0.84 5.95 -16.50
C ALA A 208 -0.88 6.27 -18.01
N GLU A 209 -1.18 7.51 -18.40
CA GLU A 209 -1.12 7.95 -19.82
C GLU A 209 0.32 7.89 -20.37
N TYR A 210 1.31 7.85 -19.49
CA TYR A 210 2.74 7.81 -19.78
C TYR A 210 3.39 6.47 -19.43
N GLY A 211 2.56 5.42 -19.27
CA GLY A 211 3.03 4.07 -18.98
C GLY A 211 3.56 3.85 -17.56
N VAL A 212 3.26 4.74 -16.61
CA VAL A 212 3.77 4.67 -15.24
C VAL A 212 2.63 4.62 -14.23
N THR A 213 2.78 3.80 -13.20
CA THR A 213 1.94 3.88 -12.00
C THR A 213 2.80 3.94 -10.75
N VAL A 214 2.33 4.67 -9.74
CA VAL A 214 3.08 4.88 -8.48
C VAL A 214 2.28 4.37 -7.31
N PHE A 215 2.95 3.61 -6.43
CA PHE A 215 2.42 3.19 -5.14
C PHE A 215 3.40 3.57 -4.03
N ASN A 216 2.90 4.09 -2.91
CA ASN A 216 3.72 4.25 -1.72
C ASN A 216 4.21 2.89 -1.20
N VAL A 217 5.38 2.81 -0.57
CA VAL A 217 5.96 1.54 -0.06
C VAL A 217 5.05 0.83 0.95
N ALA A 218 4.28 1.58 1.77
CA ALA A 218 3.30 0.95 2.66
C ALA A 218 2.13 0.35 1.87
N THR A 219 1.75 0.93 0.72
CA THR A 219 0.76 0.35 -0.18
C THR A 219 1.30 -0.94 -0.81
N LEU A 220 2.57 -0.98 -1.22
CA LEU A 220 3.22 -2.20 -1.71
C LEU A 220 3.28 -3.29 -0.64
N TYR A 221 3.59 -2.94 0.60
CA TYR A 221 3.45 -3.87 1.72
C TYR A 221 2.00 -4.37 1.89
N GLY A 222 1.01 -3.50 1.63
CA GLY A 222 -0.40 -3.87 1.56
C GLY A 222 -0.70 -4.91 0.47
N PHE A 223 -0.08 -4.79 -0.72
CA PHE A 223 -0.18 -5.82 -1.77
C PHE A 223 0.33 -7.17 -1.27
N TYR A 224 1.51 -7.22 -0.64
CA TYR A 224 2.02 -8.45 -0.02
C TYR A 224 1.02 -9.05 0.95
N ARG A 225 0.47 -8.24 1.85
CA ARG A 225 -0.50 -8.71 2.84
C ARG A 225 -1.77 -9.27 2.20
N ALA A 226 -2.33 -8.55 1.24
CA ALA A 226 -3.55 -8.96 0.56
C ALA A 226 -3.34 -10.23 -0.29
N VAL A 227 -2.29 -10.27 -1.09
CA VAL A 227 -2.03 -11.37 -2.02
C VAL A 227 -1.48 -12.59 -1.29
N LYS A 228 -0.34 -12.47 -0.58
CA LYS A 228 0.32 -13.60 0.07
C LYS A 228 -0.40 -14.05 1.32
N ARG A 229 -0.79 -13.11 2.18
CA ARG A 229 -1.32 -13.41 3.51
C ARG A 229 -2.84 -13.46 3.59
N ARG A 230 -3.55 -13.14 2.49
CA ARG A 230 -5.01 -12.94 2.46
C ARG A 230 -5.51 -12.03 3.60
N MET A 231 -4.66 -11.07 3.98
CA MET A 231 -4.96 -10.13 5.05
C MET A 231 -5.46 -8.81 4.44
N PRO A 232 -6.68 -8.39 4.75
CA PRO A 232 -7.14 -7.06 4.36
C PRO A 232 -6.38 -5.98 5.14
N ILE A 233 -6.71 -4.72 4.85
CA ILE A 233 -6.10 -3.58 5.55
C ILE A 233 -6.65 -3.50 6.99
N THR A 234 -5.90 -4.01 7.94
CA THR A 234 -6.27 -4.07 9.36
C THR A 234 -5.29 -3.37 10.29
N GLU A 235 -4.13 -2.98 9.79
CA GLU A 235 -3.09 -2.30 10.56
C GLU A 235 -2.29 -1.34 9.68
N ARG A 236 -1.65 -0.38 10.31
CA ARG A 236 -0.83 0.62 9.63
C ARG A 236 0.34 1.07 10.52
N PHE A 237 1.48 1.34 9.90
CA PHE A 237 2.56 2.09 10.55
C PHE A 237 2.17 3.57 10.63
N VAL A 238 2.34 4.16 11.79
CA VAL A 238 2.09 5.57 12.02
C VAL A 238 3.27 6.21 12.75
N THR A 239 3.55 7.45 12.44
CA THR A 239 4.51 8.27 13.19
C THR A 239 3.73 9.09 14.21
N ILE A 240 4.18 9.06 15.46
CA ILE A 240 3.73 10.00 16.50
C ILE A 240 4.92 10.91 16.80
N SER A 241 4.76 12.20 16.60
CA SER A 241 5.82 13.20 16.79
C SER A 241 5.28 14.46 17.46
N GLY A 242 6.18 15.29 17.98
CA GLY A 242 5.86 16.57 18.58
C GLY A 242 6.49 16.79 19.96
N ASN A 243 6.48 18.03 20.44
CA ASN A 243 7.14 18.43 21.68
C ASN A 243 6.47 17.86 22.96
N GLY A 244 5.25 17.33 22.86
CA GLY A 244 4.53 16.70 23.96
C GLY A 244 4.86 15.22 24.17
N ILE A 245 5.71 14.63 23.35
CA ILE A 245 6.13 13.22 23.46
C ILE A 245 7.46 13.19 24.20
N LYS A 246 7.49 12.47 25.33
CA LYS A 246 8.68 12.23 26.16
C LYS A 246 9.27 10.87 25.85
#